data_6b63d82a35b09b39b337e31b25cf7d0f
#
_entry.id   6b63d82a35b09b39b337e31b25cf7d0f
#
_cell.length_a   1.000
_cell.length_b   1.000
_cell.length_c   1.000
_cell.angle_alpha   90.00
_cell.angle_beta   90.00
_cell.angle_gamma   90.00
#
_symmetry.space_group_name_H-M   'P 1'
#
loop_
_entity.id
_entity.type
_entity.pdbx_description
1 polymer ?
#
loop_
_entity_poly.entity_id
_entity_poly.type
_entity_poly.pdbx_seq_one_letter_code
_entity_poly.pdbx_strand_id
1 'polypeptide(L)'
;MKRLLLGLGIAALAVATAACSGATAAPATDGPAPTAASGDAITIVAKDLAFQTPAITVAADQPVAIVLDNQDGAPHNIAIKDASGADVFKGEIVSNGKVTNQVPALAAGTYAFLCEVHPNMTGTITAQ
;
A
#
# COMPACT_ATOMS: atom_id res chain seq x y z
N MET A 1 41.51 64.30 14.55
CA MET A 1 42.82 64.23 13.92
C MET A 1 42.87 63.00 13.01
N LYS A 2 42.91 63.31 11.70
CA LYS A 2 43.84 62.80 10.69
C LYS A 2 43.86 61.24 10.59
N ARG A 3 43.77 60.57 9.45
CA ARG A 3 43.86 60.78 7.99
C ARG A 3 43.31 59.56 7.34
N LEU A 4 42.43 59.58 6.43
CA LEU A 4 42.58 59.63 4.98
C LEU A 4 43.73 58.81 4.43
N LEU A 5 43.46 57.67 3.79
CA LEU A 5 44.15 57.18 2.60
C LEU A 5 43.27 56.36 1.71
N LEU A 6 43.14 56.83 0.54
CA LEU A 6 42.56 56.42 -0.70
C LEU A 6 43.31 55.19 -1.23
N GLY A 7 42.60 54.18 -1.70
CA GLY A 7 43.18 53.09 -2.44
C GLY A 7 42.20 52.69 -3.56
N LEU A 8 42.52 53.25 -4.72
CA LEU A 8 41.82 52.96 -6.01
C LEU A 8 42.33 51.63 -6.58
N GLY A 9 41.48 50.77 -6.97
CA GLY A 9 41.84 49.50 -7.62
C GLY A 9 40.70 48.91 -8.40
N ILE A 10 40.57 49.34 -9.60
CA ILE A 10 40.39 48.70 -10.92
C ILE A 10 39.41 47.51 -11.01
N ALA A 11 38.40 47.73 -11.81
CA ALA A 11 37.45 46.91 -12.52
C ALA A 11 37.88 45.48 -12.91
N ALA A 12 37.00 44.52 -12.66
CA ALA A 12 36.84 43.34 -13.48
C ALA A 12 35.36 43.06 -13.65
N LEU A 13 34.87 43.36 -14.85
CA LEU A 13 33.54 43.08 -15.35
C LEU A 13 33.45 41.59 -15.64
N ALA A 14 32.83 40.82 -14.76
CA ALA A 14 32.46 39.44 -15.05
C ALA A 14 30.98 39.41 -15.38
N VAL A 15 30.70 39.20 -16.67
CA VAL A 15 29.37 38.87 -17.19
C VAL A 15 29.03 37.48 -16.71
N ALA A 16 28.19 37.36 -15.70
CA ALA A 16 27.58 36.09 -15.30
C ALA A 16 26.28 35.93 -16.04
N THR A 17 26.28 35.03 -17.00
CA THR A 17 25.11 34.53 -17.71
C THR A 17 24.09 33.98 -16.73
N ALA A 18 22.89 34.52 -16.73
CA ALA A 18 21.74 33.97 -16.03
C ALA A 18 21.42 32.59 -16.57
N ALA A 19 21.82 31.55 -15.84
CA ALA A 19 21.30 30.21 -16.04
C ALA A 19 19.88 30.18 -15.46
N CYS A 20 18.89 30.07 -16.35
CA CYS A 20 17.53 29.66 -15.98
C CYS A 20 17.61 28.30 -15.31
N SER A 21 17.51 28.28 -13.98
CA SER A 21 17.23 27.04 -13.26
C SER A 21 15.81 26.61 -13.58
N GLY A 22 15.69 25.77 -14.61
CA GLY A 22 14.50 24.97 -14.79
C GLY A 22 14.29 24.16 -13.51
N ALA A 23 13.13 24.34 -12.87
CA ALA A 23 12.68 23.46 -11.80
C ALA A 23 12.56 22.06 -12.40
N THR A 24 13.60 21.27 -12.22
CA THR A 24 13.52 19.84 -12.48
C THR A 24 12.58 19.27 -11.41
N ALA A 25 11.34 18.99 -11.80
CA ALA A 25 10.48 18.14 -11.02
C ALA A 25 11.29 16.89 -10.70
N ALA A 26 11.53 16.62 -9.43
CA ALA A 26 12.12 15.38 -9.01
C ALA A 26 11.26 14.24 -9.62
N PRO A 27 11.86 13.26 -10.29
CA PRO A 27 11.12 12.08 -10.68
C PRO A 27 10.55 11.51 -9.40
N ALA A 28 9.22 11.29 -9.40
CA ALA A 28 8.59 10.47 -8.41
C ALA A 28 9.43 9.18 -8.37
N THR A 29 10.03 8.91 -7.22
CA THR A 29 10.70 7.64 -7.00
C THR A 29 9.58 6.63 -7.07
N ASP A 30 9.41 5.96 -8.21
CA ASP A 30 8.75 4.68 -8.28
C ASP A 30 9.54 3.79 -7.31
N GLY A 31 9.08 3.75 -6.07
CA GLY A 31 9.49 2.70 -5.18
C GLY A 31 9.19 1.39 -5.91
N PRO A 32 10.05 0.38 -5.82
CA PRO A 32 9.76 -0.89 -6.45
C PRO A 32 8.35 -1.29 -6.03
N ALA A 33 7.47 -1.49 -7.02
CA ALA A 33 6.17 -2.09 -6.77
C ALA A 33 6.42 -3.32 -5.89
N PRO A 34 5.65 -3.54 -4.81
CA PRO A 34 5.86 -4.69 -3.97
C PRO A 34 5.87 -5.92 -4.88
N THR A 35 7.06 -6.51 -5.02
CA THR A 35 7.19 -7.77 -5.73
C THR A 35 6.35 -8.74 -4.93
N ALA A 36 5.24 -9.20 -5.49
CA ALA A 36 4.47 -10.26 -4.89
C ALA A 36 5.47 -11.37 -4.55
N ALA A 37 5.64 -11.63 -3.26
CA ALA A 37 6.41 -12.77 -2.85
C ALA A 37 5.79 -13.97 -3.57
N SER A 38 6.62 -14.80 -4.20
CA SER A 38 6.21 -15.94 -4.98
C SER A 38 5.64 -17.03 -4.07
N GLY A 39 4.46 -16.77 -3.53
CA GLY A 39 3.57 -17.75 -2.95
C GLY A 39 2.32 -17.79 -3.82
N ASP A 40 1.77 -18.96 -4.03
CA ASP A 40 0.50 -19.10 -4.75
C ASP A 40 -0.53 -18.18 -4.12
N ALA A 41 -1.26 -17.41 -4.96
CA ALA A 41 -2.31 -16.54 -4.47
C ALA A 41 -3.38 -17.38 -3.76
N ILE A 42 -3.73 -16.96 -2.54
CA ILE A 42 -4.76 -17.67 -1.76
C ILE A 42 -6.13 -17.22 -2.25
N THR A 43 -6.99 -18.17 -2.60
CA THR A 43 -8.35 -17.85 -3.04
C THR A 43 -9.35 -18.04 -1.90
N ILE A 44 -10.13 -17.00 -1.62
CA ILE A 44 -11.29 -17.01 -0.74
C ILE A 44 -12.53 -16.91 -1.61
N VAL A 45 -13.40 -17.91 -1.55
CA VAL A 45 -14.66 -17.94 -2.30
C VAL A 45 -15.76 -17.34 -1.43
N ALA A 46 -16.48 -16.33 -1.95
CA ALA A 46 -17.72 -15.83 -1.37
C ALA A 46 -18.90 -16.45 -2.13
N LYS A 47 -19.75 -17.17 -1.42
CA LYS A 47 -20.92 -17.83 -1.96
C LYS A 47 -21.97 -18.07 -0.89
N ASP A 48 -23.22 -17.91 -1.24
CA ASP A 48 -24.37 -18.10 -0.33
C ASP A 48 -24.25 -17.22 0.94
N LEU A 49 -23.77 -15.98 0.78
CA LEU A 49 -23.50 -15.02 1.87
C LEU A 49 -22.54 -15.57 2.95
N ALA A 50 -21.57 -16.38 2.53
CA ALA A 50 -20.55 -16.96 3.40
C ALA A 50 -19.19 -17.04 2.67
N PHE A 51 -18.10 -16.94 3.43
CA PHE A 51 -16.79 -17.34 2.93
C PHE A 51 -16.66 -18.86 3.03
N GLN A 52 -16.44 -19.53 1.88
CA GLN A 52 -16.29 -20.99 1.83
C GLN A 52 -14.93 -21.44 2.37
N THR A 53 -13.98 -20.52 2.52
CA THR A 53 -12.65 -20.74 3.10
C THR A 53 -12.54 -19.91 4.38
N PRO A 54 -13.05 -20.42 5.53
CA PRO A 54 -13.12 -19.62 6.75
C PRO A 54 -11.79 -19.47 7.50
N ALA A 55 -10.75 -20.19 7.10
CA ALA A 55 -9.43 -20.09 7.72
C ALA A 55 -8.32 -20.23 6.67
N ILE A 56 -7.35 -19.35 6.73
CA ILE A 56 -6.16 -19.36 5.88
C ILE A 56 -4.89 -19.15 6.70
N THR A 57 -3.77 -19.65 6.19
CA THR A 57 -2.44 -19.43 6.75
C THR A 57 -1.58 -18.70 5.74
N VAL A 58 -0.84 -17.71 6.20
CA VAL A 58 0.07 -16.90 5.38
C VAL A 58 1.45 -16.82 6.04
N ALA A 59 2.47 -16.54 5.24
CA ALA A 59 3.81 -16.28 5.79
C ALA A 59 3.79 -14.94 6.56
N ALA A 60 4.31 -14.95 7.80
CA ALA A 60 4.48 -13.71 8.55
C ALA A 60 5.52 -12.81 7.89
N ASP A 61 5.35 -11.49 8.08
CA ASP A 61 6.26 -10.46 7.61
C ASP A 61 6.49 -10.46 6.08
N GLN A 62 5.56 -11.08 5.32
CA GLN A 62 5.58 -11.10 3.87
C GLN A 62 4.23 -10.59 3.32
N PRO A 63 4.23 -9.79 2.25
CA PRO A 63 2.99 -9.42 1.57
C PRO A 63 2.39 -10.67 0.90
N VAL A 64 1.06 -10.73 0.84
CA VAL A 64 0.34 -11.86 0.27
C VAL A 64 -0.76 -11.40 -0.69
N ALA A 65 -0.90 -12.09 -1.82
CA ALA A 65 -2.01 -11.91 -2.73
C ALA A 65 -3.19 -12.79 -2.29
N ILE A 66 -4.35 -12.17 -2.00
CA ILE A 66 -5.59 -12.86 -1.70
C ILE A 66 -6.61 -12.56 -2.79
N VAL A 67 -7.04 -13.59 -3.50
CA VAL A 67 -8.09 -13.49 -4.51
C VAL A 67 -9.43 -13.69 -3.82
N LEU A 68 -10.29 -12.68 -3.86
CA LEU A 68 -11.71 -12.86 -3.57
C LEU A 68 -12.40 -13.33 -4.85
N ASP A 69 -12.97 -14.52 -4.85
CA ASP A 69 -13.81 -15.06 -5.91
C ASP A 69 -15.28 -14.94 -5.47
N ASN A 70 -15.92 -13.84 -5.87
CA ASN A 70 -17.32 -13.60 -5.57
C ASN A 70 -18.20 -14.34 -6.57
N GLN A 71 -18.85 -15.41 -6.11
CA GLN A 71 -19.81 -16.24 -6.86
C GLN A 71 -21.26 -15.89 -6.53
N ASP A 72 -21.50 -14.87 -5.72
CA ASP A 72 -22.83 -14.32 -5.43
C ASP A 72 -23.16 -13.15 -6.36
N GLY A 73 -24.43 -12.83 -6.48
CA GLY A 73 -24.89 -11.58 -7.06
C GLY A 73 -24.85 -10.40 -6.10
N ALA A 74 -24.53 -10.64 -4.83
CA ALA A 74 -24.40 -9.61 -3.80
C ALA A 74 -22.98 -9.03 -3.77
N PRO A 75 -22.82 -7.76 -3.35
CA PRO A 75 -21.50 -7.15 -3.23
C PRO A 75 -20.76 -7.71 -2.01
N HIS A 76 -19.49 -8.09 -2.19
CA HIS A 76 -18.59 -8.55 -1.13
C HIS A 76 -17.21 -7.92 -1.22
N ASN A 77 -16.53 -7.85 -0.08
CA ASN A 77 -15.11 -7.50 0.00
C ASN A 77 -14.41 -8.34 1.07
N ILE A 78 -13.11 -8.14 1.21
CA ILE A 78 -12.31 -8.65 2.32
C ILE A 78 -11.73 -7.46 3.06
N ALA A 79 -12.11 -7.29 4.32
CA ALA A 79 -11.44 -6.40 5.26
C ALA A 79 -10.75 -7.24 6.32
N ILE A 80 -9.53 -6.88 6.70
CA ILE A 80 -8.72 -7.61 7.68
C ILE A 80 -8.54 -6.71 8.91
N LYS A 81 -8.77 -7.29 10.08
CA LYS A 81 -8.64 -6.62 11.38
C LYS A 81 -7.63 -7.34 12.25
N ASP A 82 -6.87 -6.56 13.01
CA ASP A 82 -6.00 -7.09 14.05
C ASP A 82 -6.77 -7.52 15.31
N ALA A 83 -6.05 -8.01 16.31
CA ALA A 83 -6.62 -8.47 17.57
C ALA A 83 -7.29 -7.33 18.38
N SER A 84 -6.98 -6.07 18.11
CA SER A 84 -7.64 -4.91 18.72
C SER A 84 -8.92 -4.51 18.00
N GLY A 85 -9.19 -5.09 16.82
CA GLY A 85 -10.28 -4.73 15.95
C GLY A 85 -9.96 -3.58 14.99
N ALA A 86 -8.72 -3.12 14.94
CA ALA A 86 -8.31 -2.09 14.00
C ALA A 86 -8.16 -2.67 12.57
N ASP A 87 -8.53 -1.87 11.58
CA ASP A 87 -8.38 -2.26 10.18
C ASP A 87 -6.91 -2.24 9.77
N VAL A 88 -6.39 -3.38 9.33
CA VAL A 88 -5.04 -3.49 8.74
C VAL A 88 -5.08 -3.55 7.21
N PHE A 89 -6.21 -3.92 6.65
CA PHE A 89 -6.44 -3.93 5.21
C PHE A 89 -7.93 -3.83 4.88
N LYS A 90 -8.25 -3.16 3.77
CA LYS A 90 -9.59 -3.11 3.18
C LYS A 90 -9.49 -3.32 1.68
N GLY A 91 -10.13 -4.36 1.18
CA GLY A 91 -10.24 -4.68 -0.23
C GLY A 91 -11.40 -3.98 -0.91
N GLU A 92 -11.35 -3.96 -2.23
CA GLU A 92 -12.39 -3.42 -3.08
C GLU A 92 -13.69 -4.25 -2.97
N ILE A 93 -14.84 -3.58 -3.00
CA ILE A 93 -16.16 -4.22 -3.03
C ILE A 93 -16.48 -4.61 -4.48
N VAL A 94 -16.76 -5.89 -4.71
CA VAL A 94 -17.12 -6.44 -6.02
C VAL A 94 -18.45 -7.18 -5.96
N SER A 95 -19.32 -7.00 -6.97
CA SER A 95 -20.65 -7.63 -7.01
C SER A 95 -20.67 -8.97 -7.75
N ASN A 96 -19.59 -9.32 -8.43
CA ASN A 96 -19.44 -10.61 -9.14
C ASN A 96 -18.00 -10.73 -9.64
N GLY A 97 -17.50 -11.97 -9.77
CA GLY A 97 -16.19 -12.26 -10.34
C GLY A 97 -15.06 -12.18 -9.31
N LYS A 98 -13.85 -11.95 -9.81
CA LYS A 98 -12.62 -12.05 -9.01
C LYS A 98 -11.92 -10.71 -8.89
N VAL A 99 -11.42 -10.44 -7.69
CA VAL A 99 -10.48 -9.33 -7.44
C VAL A 99 -9.28 -9.85 -6.67
N THR A 100 -8.09 -9.40 -7.04
CA THR A 100 -6.86 -9.73 -6.32
C THR A 100 -6.52 -8.60 -5.36
N ASN A 101 -6.51 -8.92 -4.08
CA ASN A 101 -6.16 -8.02 -3.00
C ASN A 101 -4.67 -8.20 -2.67
N GLN A 102 -3.89 -7.13 -2.77
CA GLN A 102 -2.50 -7.13 -2.32
C GLN A 102 -2.46 -6.73 -0.84
N VAL A 103 -2.41 -7.73 0.02
CA VAL A 103 -2.38 -7.54 1.47
C VAL A 103 -0.95 -7.27 1.91
N PRO A 104 -0.69 -6.19 2.68
CA PRO A 104 0.65 -5.89 3.17
C PRO A 104 1.16 -6.99 4.11
N ALA A 105 2.46 -6.97 4.40
CA ALA A 105 3.05 -7.89 5.35
C ALA A 105 2.34 -7.82 6.70
N LEU A 106 1.88 -8.96 7.18
CA LEU A 106 1.27 -9.12 8.50
C LEU A 106 2.31 -9.68 9.47
N ALA A 107 2.45 -9.07 10.63
CA ALA A 107 3.28 -9.63 11.69
C ALA A 107 2.74 -11.01 12.13
N ALA A 108 3.59 -11.84 12.72
CA ALA A 108 3.15 -13.13 13.24
C ALA A 108 1.98 -12.95 14.23
N GLY A 109 0.89 -13.68 14.01
CA GLY A 109 -0.31 -13.53 14.82
C GLY A 109 -1.59 -14.01 14.13
N THR A 110 -2.71 -13.77 14.80
CA THR A 110 -4.04 -14.10 14.31
C THR A 110 -4.83 -12.84 14.00
N TYR A 111 -5.45 -12.83 12.83
CA TYR A 111 -6.25 -11.74 12.32
C TYR A 111 -7.64 -12.25 11.96
N ALA A 112 -8.65 -11.39 12.12
CA ALA A 112 -9.96 -11.66 11.57
C ALA A 112 -10.07 -11.08 10.17
N PHE A 113 -10.70 -11.78 9.24
CA PHE A 113 -11.19 -11.15 8.02
C PHE A 113 -12.72 -11.23 7.96
N LEU A 114 -13.32 -10.23 7.33
CA LEU A 114 -14.77 -10.11 7.24
C LEU A 114 -15.18 -9.38 5.96
N CYS A 115 -16.46 -9.50 5.61
CA CYS A 115 -17.10 -8.67 4.61
C CYS A 115 -17.74 -7.45 5.32
N GLU A 116 -17.39 -6.23 4.90
CA GLU A 116 -17.97 -5.02 5.50
C GLU A 116 -19.44 -4.82 5.14
N VAL A 117 -19.90 -5.38 4.03
CA VAL A 117 -21.30 -5.32 3.58
C VAL A 117 -22.17 -6.34 4.33
N HIS A 118 -21.60 -7.49 4.68
CA HIS A 118 -22.30 -8.59 5.34
C HIS A 118 -21.53 -9.06 6.59
N PRO A 119 -21.77 -8.46 7.76
CA PRO A 119 -20.96 -8.69 8.97
C PRO A 119 -20.92 -10.15 9.47
N ASN A 120 -21.87 -10.99 9.01
CA ASN A 120 -21.87 -12.41 9.35
C ASN A 120 -20.83 -13.24 8.57
N MET A 121 -20.31 -12.69 7.46
CA MET A 121 -19.26 -13.33 6.66
C MET A 121 -17.92 -13.03 7.29
N THR A 122 -17.37 -13.99 8.02
CA THR A 122 -16.11 -13.86 8.75
C THR A 122 -15.20 -15.05 8.54
N GLY A 123 -13.92 -14.85 8.78
CA GLY A 123 -12.91 -15.90 8.79
C GLY A 123 -11.67 -15.47 9.55
N THR A 124 -10.65 -16.31 9.53
CA THR A 124 -9.41 -16.14 10.29
C THR A 124 -8.19 -16.26 9.39
N ILE A 125 -7.21 -15.38 9.58
CA ILE A 125 -5.87 -15.47 9.00
C ILE A 125 -4.89 -15.77 10.12
N THR A 126 -4.06 -16.80 9.95
CA THR A 126 -2.90 -17.06 10.80
C THR A 126 -1.64 -16.70 10.03
N ALA A 127 -0.90 -15.69 10.50
CA ALA A 127 0.42 -15.31 9.99
C ALA A 127 1.50 -15.99 10.84
N GLN A 128 2.36 -16.85 10.23
CA GLN A 128 3.40 -17.61 10.93
C GLN A 128 4.62 -17.92 10.05
#